data_79d7c268cb6c5f79d10cf9afd06a0f5f
#
_entry.id   79d7c268cb6c5f79d10cf9afd06a0f5f
#
_cell.length_a   1.000
_cell.length_b   1.000
_cell.length_c   1.000
_cell.angle_alpha   90.00
_cell.angle_beta   90.00
_cell.angle_gamma   90.00
#
_symmetry.space_group_name_H-M   'P 1'
#
loop_
_entity.id
_entity.type
_entity.pdbx_description
1 polymer ?
#
loop_
_entity_poly.entity_id
_entity_poly.type
_entity_poly.pdbx_seq_one_letter_code
_entity_poly.pdbx_strand_id
1 'polypeptide(L)'
;MKALFVSDNHGDRDILQKIADRFKGEVNVMMHCGDSNLEPSDPVMQPFNTVIGNTDWGLNYPKTQLAVVDHERILVVHGHLYQVNFTLTPLMLLAKENRATIAAYGHTHQLAVECNQGILYLNPGSISQPRGQYQKLGGTFAIVSVDADQFDVQYYDRSLQPVDDLHFVFSRQ
;
A
#
# COMPACT_ATOMS: atom_id res chain seq x y z
N MET A 1 6.97 13.27 6.23
CA MET A 1 7.27 12.42 5.07
C MET A 1 5.99 12.08 4.30
N LYS A 2 6.09 11.71 2.99
CA LYS A 2 4.96 11.21 2.19
C LYS A 2 5.29 9.86 1.59
N ALA A 3 4.37 8.90 1.69
CA ALA A 3 4.50 7.55 1.12
C ALA A 3 3.27 7.21 0.27
N LEU A 4 3.49 6.63 -0.91
CA LEU A 4 2.44 6.15 -1.81
C LEU A 4 2.33 4.63 -1.68
N PHE A 5 1.12 4.12 -1.64
CA PHE A 5 0.80 2.70 -1.55
C PHE A 5 -0.15 2.29 -2.67
N VAL A 6 0.23 1.27 -3.43
CA VAL A 6 -0.56 0.65 -4.49
C VAL A 6 -0.52 -0.86 -4.36
N SER A 7 -1.52 -1.58 -4.84
CA SER A 7 -1.59 -3.05 -4.75
C SER A 7 -2.43 -3.66 -5.87
N ASP A 8 -2.18 -4.94 -6.14
CA ASP A 8 -3.08 -5.79 -6.89
C ASP A 8 -3.43 -5.21 -8.28
N ASN A 9 -2.39 -4.80 -9.04
CA ASN A 9 -2.55 -4.30 -10.42
C ASN A 9 -2.67 -5.44 -11.45
N HIS A 10 -2.33 -6.69 -11.08
CA HIS A 10 -2.52 -7.88 -11.88
C HIS A 10 -2.10 -7.72 -13.35
N GLY A 11 -0.87 -7.25 -13.58
CA GLY A 11 -0.30 -7.06 -14.91
C GLY A 11 -0.68 -5.74 -15.59
N ASP A 12 -1.52 -4.91 -14.98
CA ASP A 12 -1.85 -3.58 -15.50
C ASP A 12 -0.65 -2.63 -15.31
N ARG A 13 0.26 -2.71 -16.27
CA ARG A 13 1.50 -1.95 -16.30
C ARG A 13 1.27 -0.46 -16.48
N ASP A 14 0.27 -0.10 -17.29
CA ASP A 14 0.03 1.28 -17.70
C ASP A 14 -0.41 2.15 -16.54
N ILE A 15 -1.22 1.62 -15.62
CA ILE A 15 -1.64 2.38 -14.45
C ILE A 15 -0.47 2.65 -13.50
N LEU A 16 0.44 1.68 -13.31
CA LEU A 16 1.63 1.87 -12.49
C LEU A 16 2.55 2.93 -13.09
N GLN A 17 2.72 2.93 -14.42
CA GLN A 17 3.52 3.95 -15.10
C GLN A 17 2.92 5.35 -14.87
N LYS A 18 1.61 5.51 -15.04
CA LYS A 18 0.92 6.79 -14.81
C LYS A 18 1.08 7.27 -13.37
N ILE A 19 0.93 6.37 -12.39
CA ILE A 19 1.11 6.68 -10.97
C ILE A 19 2.55 7.12 -10.70
N ALA A 20 3.52 6.34 -11.16
CA ALA A 20 4.93 6.64 -10.96
C ALA A 20 5.30 8.00 -11.56
N ASP A 21 4.91 8.25 -12.81
CA ASP A 21 5.21 9.51 -13.51
C ASP A 21 4.56 10.72 -12.83
N ARG A 22 3.30 10.57 -12.40
CA ARG A 22 2.54 11.65 -11.77
C ARG A 22 3.11 12.05 -10.41
N PHE A 23 3.53 11.08 -9.60
CA PHE A 23 3.93 11.34 -8.21
C PHE A 23 5.45 11.30 -7.99
N LYS A 24 6.23 11.14 -9.06
CA LYS A 24 7.69 11.22 -9.00
C LYS A 24 8.13 12.58 -8.45
N GLY A 25 8.89 12.54 -7.35
CA GLY A 25 9.36 13.76 -6.67
C GLY A 25 8.34 14.43 -5.75
N GLU A 26 7.08 13.97 -5.72
CA GLU A 26 6.05 14.44 -4.79
C GLU A 26 5.95 13.57 -3.53
N VAL A 27 6.40 12.31 -3.61
CA VAL A 27 6.46 11.37 -2.50
C VAL A 27 7.88 10.92 -2.23
N ASN A 28 8.18 10.59 -0.98
CA ASN A 28 9.51 10.14 -0.56
C ASN A 28 9.75 8.66 -0.92
N VAL A 29 8.69 7.86 -0.96
CA VAL A 29 8.76 6.42 -1.25
C VAL A 29 7.45 5.94 -1.87
N MET A 30 7.57 4.95 -2.77
CA MET A 30 6.44 4.23 -3.34
C MET A 30 6.53 2.76 -2.92
N MET A 31 5.43 2.22 -2.40
CA MET A 31 5.32 0.85 -1.91
C MET A 31 4.26 0.11 -2.72
N HIS A 32 4.57 -1.13 -3.11
CA HIS A 32 3.63 -2.00 -3.81
C HIS A 32 3.33 -3.25 -2.96
N CYS A 33 2.08 -3.45 -2.60
CA CYS A 33 1.67 -4.51 -1.67
C CYS A 33 1.47 -5.90 -2.33
N GLY A 34 2.07 -6.15 -3.50
CA GLY A 34 2.09 -7.47 -4.16
C GLY A 34 0.98 -7.68 -5.19
N ASP A 35 0.98 -8.86 -5.79
CA ASP A 35 0.16 -9.22 -6.94
C ASP A 35 0.34 -8.24 -8.11
N SER A 36 1.61 -7.97 -8.41
CA SER A 36 1.96 -7.12 -9.55
C SER A 36 1.82 -7.86 -10.88
N ASN A 37 2.14 -9.16 -10.89
CA ASN A 37 2.28 -10.02 -12.06
C ASN A 37 3.25 -9.45 -13.12
N LEU A 38 4.23 -8.67 -12.66
CA LEU A 38 5.29 -8.06 -13.48
C LEU A 38 6.66 -8.47 -12.95
N GLU A 39 7.61 -8.65 -13.85
CA GLU A 39 8.98 -9.01 -13.48
C GLU A 39 9.65 -7.89 -12.67
N PRO A 40 10.48 -8.22 -11.64
CA PRO A 40 11.25 -7.23 -10.91
C PRO A 40 12.16 -6.37 -11.78
N SER A 41 12.57 -6.91 -12.94
CA SER A 41 13.39 -6.20 -13.93
C SER A 41 12.61 -5.26 -14.84
N ASP A 42 11.27 -5.29 -14.82
CA ASP A 42 10.47 -4.34 -15.60
C ASP A 42 10.74 -2.91 -15.10
N PRO A 43 11.10 -1.98 -16.01
CA PRO A 43 11.37 -0.60 -15.64
C PRO A 43 10.24 0.09 -14.86
N VAL A 44 8.98 -0.30 -15.08
CA VAL A 44 7.83 0.26 -14.36
C VAL A 44 7.85 -0.09 -12.87
N MET A 45 8.47 -1.22 -12.49
CA MET A 45 8.55 -1.66 -11.10
C MET A 45 9.69 -1.00 -10.31
N GLN A 46 10.67 -0.39 -11.00
CA GLN A 46 11.85 0.20 -10.35
C GLN A 46 11.53 1.29 -9.31
N PRO A 47 10.51 2.13 -9.47
CA PRO A 47 10.15 3.12 -8.44
C PRO A 47 9.54 2.53 -7.19
N PHE A 48 9.05 1.27 -7.24
CA PHE A 48 8.26 0.66 -6.17
C PHE A 48 9.09 -0.33 -5.33
N ASN A 49 9.02 -0.21 -4.02
CA ASN A 49 9.45 -1.26 -3.10
C ASN A 49 8.32 -2.30 -3.02
N THR A 50 8.52 -3.45 -3.68
CA THR A 50 7.47 -4.43 -3.95
C THR A 50 7.66 -5.69 -3.12
N VAL A 51 6.57 -6.30 -2.66
CA VAL A 51 6.52 -7.61 -2.03
C VAL A 51 5.84 -8.63 -2.95
N ILE A 52 6.11 -9.92 -2.72
CA ILE A 52 5.48 -11.00 -3.47
C ILE A 52 4.02 -11.17 -3.03
N GLY A 53 3.10 -11.27 -4.00
CA GLY A 53 1.73 -11.69 -3.78
C GLY A 53 1.49 -13.16 -4.11
N ASN A 54 0.25 -13.63 -3.94
CA ASN A 54 -0.10 -15.02 -4.20
C ASN A 54 -0.28 -15.36 -5.68
N THR A 55 -0.38 -14.37 -6.54
CA THR A 55 -0.46 -14.56 -8.00
C THR A 55 0.85 -14.24 -8.73
N ASP A 56 1.88 -13.79 -8.02
CA ASP A 56 3.21 -13.47 -8.55
C ASP A 56 4.08 -14.75 -8.75
N TRP A 57 3.54 -15.74 -9.46
CA TRP A 57 4.15 -17.07 -9.65
C TRP A 57 5.51 -16.96 -10.34
N GLY A 58 6.53 -17.49 -9.68
CA GLY A 58 7.89 -17.53 -10.25
C GLY A 58 8.64 -16.19 -10.16
N LEU A 59 8.03 -15.13 -9.67
CA LEU A 59 8.67 -13.84 -9.50
C LEU A 59 9.49 -13.79 -8.22
N ASN A 60 10.62 -13.10 -8.25
CA ASN A 60 11.56 -13.04 -7.14
C ASN A 60 11.42 -11.73 -6.35
N TYR A 61 10.27 -11.54 -5.71
CA TYR A 61 10.05 -10.47 -4.73
C TYR A 61 10.18 -10.97 -3.30
N PRO A 62 10.56 -10.13 -2.33
CA PRO A 62 10.58 -10.51 -0.92
C PRO A 62 9.17 -10.68 -0.37
N LYS A 63 9.01 -11.51 0.68
CA LYS A 63 7.71 -11.71 1.37
C LYS A 63 7.29 -10.49 2.18
N THR A 64 8.28 -9.75 2.68
CA THR A 64 8.10 -8.54 3.48
C THR A 64 9.08 -7.48 3.01
N GLN A 65 8.68 -6.23 3.02
CA GLN A 65 9.55 -5.10 2.74
C GLN A 65 9.46 -4.11 3.89
N LEU A 66 10.61 -3.66 4.37
CA LEU A 66 10.73 -2.63 5.39
C LEU A 66 11.51 -1.45 4.81
N ALA A 67 10.83 -0.33 4.61
CA ALA A 67 11.47 0.92 4.23
C ALA A 67 11.58 1.84 5.45
N VAL A 68 12.69 2.58 5.53
CA VAL A 68 12.89 3.61 6.55
C VAL A 68 13.07 4.94 5.85
N VAL A 69 12.16 5.87 6.11
CA VAL A 69 12.15 7.21 5.51
C VAL A 69 12.01 8.22 6.62
N ASP A 70 12.99 9.11 6.74
CA ASP A 70 13.14 9.99 7.90
C ASP A 70 13.20 9.14 9.18
N HIS A 71 12.19 9.22 10.03
CA HIS A 71 12.07 8.42 11.25
C HIS A 71 10.95 7.37 11.17
N GLU A 72 10.26 7.28 10.02
CA GLU A 72 9.13 6.37 9.82
C GLU A 72 9.61 5.01 9.31
N ARG A 73 9.05 3.96 9.88
CA ARG A 73 9.31 2.57 9.50
C ARG A 73 8.07 1.99 8.84
N ILE A 74 8.14 1.79 7.53
CA ILE A 74 7.03 1.34 6.70
C ILE A 74 7.21 -0.13 6.39
N LEU A 75 6.38 -0.98 6.99
CA LEU A 75 6.32 -2.41 6.72
C LEU A 75 5.25 -2.68 5.66
N VAL A 76 5.61 -3.49 4.66
CA VAL A 76 4.66 -3.94 3.63
C VAL A 76 4.69 -5.46 3.53
N VAL A 77 3.51 -6.03 3.43
CA VAL A 77 3.25 -7.44 3.11
C VAL A 77 2.14 -7.51 2.06
N HIS A 78 2.02 -8.63 1.34
CA HIS A 78 0.81 -8.81 0.53
C HIS A 78 -0.42 -9.13 1.40
N GLY A 79 -0.25 -10.02 2.38
CA GLY A 79 -1.32 -10.35 3.33
C GLY A 79 -1.78 -11.81 3.29
N HIS A 80 -1.64 -12.51 2.15
CA HIS A 80 -2.05 -13.93 2.02
C HIS A 80 -1.36 -14.86 3.03
N LEU A 81 -0.11 -14.59 3.41
CA LEU A 81 0.63 -15.33 4.44
C LEU A 81 0.26 -14.93 5.88
N TYR A 82 -0.47 -13.83 6.05
CA TYR A 82 -0.82 -13.23 7.34
C TYR A 82 -2.32 -13.25 7.62
N GLN A 83 -3.09 -14.03 6.83
CA GLN A 83 -4.53 -14.28 7.04
C GLN A 83 -5.40 -13.00 7.10
N VAL A 84 -5.01 -11.94 6.39
CA VAL A 84 -5.67 -10.63 6.47
C VAL A 84 -7.15 -10.63 6.01
N ASN A 85 -7.61 -11.72 5.37
CA ASN A 85 -9.04 -11.92 5.07
C ASN A 85 -9.90 -12.19 6.32
N PHE A 86 -9.28 -12.58 7.45
CA PHE A 86 -9.99 -12.98 8.65
C PHE A 86 -9.64 -12.12 9.86
N THR A 87 -8.39 -11.71 9.98
CA THR A 87 -7.88 -10.95 11.13
C THR A 87 -6.59 -10.22 10.78
N LEU A 88 -6.38 -9.05 11.38
CA LEU A 88 -5.11 -8.32 11.29
C LEU A 88 -4.11 -8.72 12.37
N THR A 89 -4.46 -9.61 13.31
CA THR A 89 -3.59 -9.96 14.45
C THR A 89 -2.17 -10.40 14.03
N PRO A 90 -1.99 -11.32 13.04
CA PRO A 90 -0.63 -11.69 12.61
C PRO A 90 0.16 -10.50 12.04
N LEU A 91 -0.48 -9.64 11.27
CA LEU A 91 0.15 -8.41 10.75
C LEU A 91 0.50 -7.43 11.86
N MET A 92 -0.37 -7.27 12.86
CA MET A 92 -0.13 -6.41 14.02
C MET A 92 1.07 -6.87 14.84
N LEU A 93 1.23 -8.18 15.04
CA LEU A 93 2.40 -8.75 15.72
C LEU A 93 3.69 -8.48 14.92
N LEU A 94 3.65 -8.72 13.61
CA LEU A 94 4.79 -8.45 12.73
C LEU A 94 5.16 -6.96 12.72
N ALA A 95 4.17 -6.06 12.70
CA ALA A 95 4.39 -4.63 12.73
C ALA A 95 5.08 -4.18 14.02
N LYS A 96 4.65 -4.69 15.17
CA LYS A 96 5.27 -4.44 16.48
C LYS A 96 6.70 -4.98 16.55
N GLU A 97 6.93 -6.21 16.09
CA GLU A 97 8.25 -6.83 16.04
C GLU A 97 9.25 -5.98 15.23
N ASN A 98 8.79 -5.44 14.11
CA ASN A 98 9.58 -4.57 13.23
C ASN A 98 9.59 -3.10 13.66
N ARG A 99 8.92 -2.73 14.76
CA ARG A 99 8.74 -1.34 15.20
C ARG A 99 8.22 -0.46 14.07
N ALA A 100 7.29 -0.98 13.28
CA ALA A 100 6.69 -0.24 12.18
C ALA A 100 5.80 0.88 12.72
N THR A 101 5.79 2.01 12.02
CA THR A 101 4.84 3.11 12.25
C THR A 101 3.68 3.03 11.26
N ILE A 102 3.93 2.40 10.10
CA ILE A 102 2.90 2.09 9.09
C ILE A 102 3.07 0.62 8.70
N ALA A 103 1.98 -0.13 8.64
CA ALA A 103 1.91 -1.50 8.13
C ALA A 103 0.87 -1.59 7.00
N ALA A 104 1.34 -1.73 5.77
CA ALA A 104 0.46 -1.81 4.61
C ALA A 104 0.34 -3.25 4.08
N TYR A 105 -0.85 -3.56 3.53
CA TYR A 105 -1.17 -4.88 2.98
C TYR A 105 -2.14 -4.76 1.80
N GLY A 106 -2.23 -5.80 0.96
CA GLY A 106 -3.15 -5.90 -0.18
C GLY A 106 -4.08 -7.10 -0.05
N HIS A 107 -4.14 -7.95 -1.08
CA HIS A 107 -4.78 -9.26 -1.14
C HIS A 107 -6.31 -9.28 -1.08
N THR A 108 -6.93 -8.50 -0.21
CA THR A 108 -8.40 -8.48 -0.08
C THR A 108 -9.08 -7.75 -1.22
N HIS A 109 -8.34 -6.92 -1.95
CA HIS A 109 -8.82 -5.98 -2.97
C HIS A 109 -9.81 -4.93 -2.42
N GLN A 110 -9.93 -4.83 -1.09
CA GLN A 110 -10.81 -3.88 -0.40
C GLN A 110 -9.95 -2.87 0.34
N LEU A 111 -10.17 -1.59 0.07
CA LEU A 111 -9.49 -0.55 0.82
C LEU A 111 -9.91 -0.57 2.29
N ALA A 112 -8.96 -0.31 3.17
CA ALA A 112 -9.18 -0.22 4.60
C ALA A 112 -8.09 0.63 5.24
N VAL A 113 -8.44 1.38 6.28
CA VAL A 113 -7.47 2.11 7.07
C VAL A 113 -7.93 2.20 8.52
N GLU A 114 -7.00 1.96 9.43
CA GLU A 114 -7.20 2.14 10.88
C GLU A 114 -5.88 2.51 11.54
N CYS A 115 -5.96 3.23 12.66
CA CYS A 115 -4.82 3.46 13.54
C CYS A 115 -5.05 2.72 14.85
N ASN A 116 -4.09 1.88 15.24
CA ASN A 116 -4.17 1.10 16.47
C ASN A 116 -2.83 1.14 17.20
N GLN A 117 -2.83 1.61 18.45
CA GLN A 117 -1.64 1.74 19.29
C GLN A 117 -0.49 2.51 18.60
N GLY A 118 -0.82 3.61 17.91
CA GLY A 118 0.15 4.47 17.22
C GLY A 118 0.72 3.90 15.93
N ILE A 119 0.19 2.77 15.44
CA ILE A 119 0.57 2.17 14.15
C ILE A 119 -0.60 2.32 13.18
N LEU A 120 -0.33 2.87 12.00
CA LEU A 120 -1.30 2.95 10.91
C LEU A 120 -1.31 1.63 10.13
N TYR A 121 -2.47 0.98 10.03
CA TYR A 121 -2.71 -0.21 9.19
C TYR A 121 -3.48 0.22 7.95
N LEU A 122 -2.95 -0.07 6.76
CA LEU A 122 -3.48 0.44 5.50
C LEU A 122 -3.59 -0.66 4.45
N ASN A 123 -4.75 -0.77 3.82
CA ASN A 123 -4.92 -1.45 2.54
C ASN A 123 -5.29 -0.41 1.48
N PRO A 124 -4.48 -0.20 0.42
CA PRO A 124 -4.80 0.77 -0.62
C PRO A 124 -5.97 0.35 -1.52
N GLY A 125 -6.51 -0.86 -1.33
CA GLY A 125 -7.40 -1.51 -2.27
C GLY A 125 -6.65 -2.10 -3.46
N SER A 126 -7.37 -2.67 -4.41
CA SER A 126 -6.79 -3.05 -5.70
C SER A 126 -6.94 -1.90 -6.69
N ILE A 127 -5.85 -1.60 -7.42
CA ILE A 127 -5.90 -0.57 -8.47
C ILE A 127 -6.59 -1.06 -9.74
N SER A 128 -6.72 -2.38 -9.94
CA SER A 128 -7.25 -2.95 -11.19
C SER A 128 -8.44 -3.89 -11.01
N GLN A 129 -8.59 -4.51 -9.84
CA GLN A 129 -9.66 -5.48 -9.55
C GLN A 129 -10.32 -5.21 -8.18
N PRO A 130 -10.86 -3.99 -7.94
CA PRO A 130 -11.41 -3.62 -6.65
C PRO A 130 -12.60 -4.48 -6.25
N ARG A 131 -12.76 -4.69 -4.95
CA ARG A 131 -13.86 -5.42 -4.33
C ARG A 131 -14.50 -4.61 -3.21
N GLY A 132 -15.63 -5.10 -2.71
CA GLY A 132 -16.32 -4.52 -1.57
C GLY A 132 -17.08 -3.24 -1.92
N GLN A 133 -17.33 -2.45 -0.90
CA GLN A 133 -18.21 -1.27 -0.95
C GLN A 133 -17.77 -0.22 -1.98
N TYR A 134 -16.46 -0.07 -2.20
CA TYR A 134 -15.87 0.94 -3.08
C TYR A 134 -15.48 0.42 -4.47
N GLN A 135 -15.90 -0.79 -4.84
CA GLN A 135 -15.57 -1.38 -6.15
C GLN A 135 -15.98 -0.51 -7.35
N LYS A 136 -17.03 0.31 -7.20
CA LYS A 136 -17.53 1.20 -8.25
C LYS A 136 -16.57 2.34 -8.63
N LEU A 137 -15.56 2.63 -7.79
CA LEU A 137 -14.50 3.58 -8.12
C LEU A 137 -13.56 3.07 -9.21
N GLY A 138 -13.62 1.75 -9.56
CA GLY A 138 -12.81 1.15 -10.62
C GLY A 138 -11.36 0.84 -10.22
N GLY A 139 -10.95 1.19 -9.02
CA GLY A 139 -9.62 0.94 -8.45
C GLY A 139 -9.11 2.12 -7.66
N THR A 140 -8.28 1.83 -6.62
CA THR A 140 -7.76 2.85 -5.71
C THR A 140 -6.29 2.62 -5.38
N PHE A 141 -5.62 3.69 -4.99
CA PHE A 141 -4.33 3.71 -4.30
C PHE A 141 -4.37 4.78 -3.21
N ALA A 142 -3.38 4.83 -2.33
CA ALA A 142 -3.38 5.77 -1.21
C ALA A 142 -2.04 6.52 -1.10
N ILE A 143 -2.10 7.77 -0.63
CA ILE A 143 -0.94 8.53 -0.19
C ILE A 143 -1.12 8.84 1.30
N VAL A 144 -0.09 8.55 2.07
CA VAL A 144 -0.02 8.85 3.50
C VAL A 144 1.00 9.96 3.71
N SER A 145 0.55 11.08 4.25
CA SER A 145 1.42 12.13 4.76
C SER A 145 1.58 11.97 6.27
N VAL A 146 2.80 12.04 6.77
CA VAL A 146 3.10 11.86 8.20
C VAL A 146 3.84 13.07 8.73
N ASP A 147 3.35 13.63 9.82
CA ASP A 147 4.06 14.60 10.63
C ASP A 147 4.27 14.09 12.08
N ALA A 148 4.60 14.98 13.01
CA ALA A 148 4.86 14.60 14.39
C ALA A 148 3.61 14.08 15.12
N ASP A 149 2.43 14.59 14.75
CA ASP A 149 1.20 14.45 15.53
C ASP A 149 0.17 13.53 14.88
N GLN A 150 0.24 13.33 13.54
CA GLN A 150 -0.83 12.66 12.81
C GLN A 150 -0.36 11.91 11.56
N PHE A 151 -1.21 10.97 11.15
CA PHE A 151 -1.23 10.37 9.81
C PHE A 151 -2.39 11.00 9.04
N ASP A 152 -2.11 11.55 7.87
CA ASP A 152 -3.09 12.06 6.92
C ASP A 152 -3.11 11.12 5.72
N VAL A 153 -4.24 10.46 5.48
CA VAL A 153 -4.42 9.40 4.48
C VAL A 153 -5.43 9.82 3.44
N GLN A 154 -5.00 10.00 2.21
CA GLN A 154 -5.86 10.30 1.08
C GLN A 154 -5.86 9.15 0.09
N TYR A 155 -7.03 8.61 -0.24
CA TYR A 155 -7.20 7.68 -1.34
C TYR A 155 -7.42 8.43 -2.65
N TYR A 156 -6.92 7.82 -3.73
CA TYR A 156 -7.02 8.31 -5.10
C TYR A 156 -7.65 7.23 -5.97
N ASP A 157 -8.36 7.64 -7.00
CA ASP A 157 -8.91 6.75 -8.02
C ASP A 157 -7.93 6.50 -9.18
N ARG A 158 -8.34 5.72 -10.17
CA ARG A 158 -7.55 5.42 -11.38
C ARG A 158 -7.32 6.63 -12.31
N SER A 159 -8.09 7.70 -12.16
CA SER A 159 -7.85 8.97 -12.88
C SER A 159 -6.82 9.85 -12.17
N LEU A 160 -6.20 9.33 -11.08
CA LEU A 160 -5.21 9.99 -10.25
C LEU A 160 -5.76 11.23 -9.53
N GLN A 161 -7.07 11.24 -9.30
CA GLN A 161 -7.74 12.29 -8.55
C GLN A 161 -8.01 11.82 -7.12
N PRO A 162 -7.90 12.71 -6.13
CA PRO A 162 -8.31 12.39 -4.76
C PRO A 162 -9.81 12.09 -4.72
N VAL A 163 -10.17 11.10 -3.90
CA VAL A 163 -11.57 10.77 -3.61
C VAL A 163 -11.95 11.48 -2.32
N ASP A 164 -12.79 12.52 -2.41
CA ASP A 164 -13.10 13.43 -1.30
C ASP A 164 -13.61 12.69 -0.04
N ASP A 165 -14.50 11.70 -0.23
CA ASP A 165 -15.08 10.91 0.87
C ASP A 165 -14.10 9.87 1.47
N LEU A 166 -12.89 9.74 0.95
CA LEU A 166 -11.87 8.79 1.39
C LEU A 166 -10.59 9.51 1.86
N HIS A 167 -10.77 10.53 2.67
CA HIS A 167 -9.73 11.25 3.38
C HIS A 167 -9.88 11.02 4.88
N PHE A 168 -8.80 10.56 5.52
CA PHE A 168 -8.79 10.18 6.94
C PHE A 168 -7.59 10.79 7.65
N VAL A 169 -7.82 11.30 8.86
CA VAL A 169 -6.76 11.81 9.72
C VAL A 169 -6.78 11.05 11.05
N PHE A 170 -5.63 10.52 11.44
CA PHE A 170 -5.47 9.78 12.69
C PHE A 170 -4.39 10.43 13.56
N SER A 171 -4.68 10.64 14.84
CA SER A 171 -3.66 11.00 15.82
C SER A 171 -2.68 9.84 16.03
N ARG A 172 -1.42 10.17 16.24
CA ARG A 172 -0.34 9.21 16.55
C ARG A 172 -0.22 8.88 18.04
N GLN A 173 -1.02 9.51 18.87
CA GLN A 173 -1.05 9.32 20.34
C GLN A 173 -1.95 8.16 20.74
#